data_fb8ad3d1441685ea307aa017fd4c714e
#
_entry.id   fb8ad3d1441685ea307aa017fd4c714e
#
_cell.length_a   1.000
_cell.length_b   1.000
_cell.length_c   1.000
_cell.angle_alpha   90.00
_cell.angle_beta   90.00
_cell.angle_gamma   90.00
#
_symmetry.space_group_name_H-M   'P 1'
#
loop_
_entity.id
_entity.type
_entity.pdbx_description
1 polymer ?
#
loop_
_entity_poly.entity_id
_entity_poly.type
_entity_poly.pdbx_seq_one_letter_code
_entity_poly.pdbx_strand_id
1 'polypeptide(L)'
;MRAVIQRVTEARVTVDQSITGEIGAGLLVLLGVSKEGSAADAEFVAAKILNLRIFEDDHGKMNRSLLDTGGAMLVVSQFTLYGDCRKGRRPSFDAAAPAEQARALYEHFVAISRRSVQVETGIFQAHMSVSLTNDGPVTLIVESFVA
;
A
#
# COMPACT_ATOMS: atom_id res chain seq x y z
N MET A 1 -5.10 -8.19 6.60
CA MET A 1 -4.38 -7.36 5.61
C MET A 1 -3.64 -6.25 6.32
N ARG A 2 -2.45 -5.97 5.87
CA ARG A 2 -1.60 -4.93 6.47
C ARG A 2 -1.02 -4.08 5.35
N ALA A 3 -1.07 -2.77 5.52
CA ALA A 3 -0.46 -1.83 4.60
C ALA A 3 0.52 -0.94 5.34
N VAL A 4 1.65 -0.67 4.71
CA VAL A 4 2.54 0.42 5.12
C VAL A 4 2.34 1.51 4.09
N ILE A 5 1.91 2.68 4.52
CA ILE A 5 1.66 3.81 3.65
C ILE A 5 2.67 4.92 3.93
N GLN A 6 3.12 5.55 2.85
CA GLN A 6 4.06 6.66 2.92
C GLN A 6 3.54 7.80 2.06
N ARG A 7 3.44 8.98 2.66
CA ARG A 7 3.08 10.19 1.90
C ARG A 7 4.29 10.59 1.05
N VAL A 8 4.07 10.80 -0.25
CA VAL A 8 5.15 11.04 -1.20
C VAL A 8 4.91 12.27 -2.05
N THR A 9 6.00 12.90 -2.51
CA THR A 9 5.97 13.88 -3.59
C THR A 9 6.05 13.20 -4.94
N GLU A 10 6.70 12.03 -4.99
CA GLU A 10 6.81 11.18 -6.17
C GLU A 10 7.17 9.76 -5.75
N ALA A 11 6.76 8.77 -6.52
CA ALA A 11 7.16 7.38 -6.34
C ALA A 11 7.04 6.63 -7.65
N ARG A 12 7.85 5.59 -7.83
CA ARG A 12 7.79 4.73 -9.01
C ARG A 12 8.29 3.33 -8.73
N VAL A 13 7.82 2.40 -9.57
CA VAL A 13 8.29 1.02 -9.60
C VAL A 13 8.98 0.78 -10.94
N THR A 14 10.16 0.19 -10.89
CA THR A 14 10.93 -0.23 -12.06
C THR A 14 11.11 -1.73 -12.01
N VAL A 15 10.83 -2.39 -13.13
CA VAL A 15 11.07 -3.83 -13.34
C VAL A 15 11.87 -3.97 -14.63
N ASP A 16 13.01 -4.65 -14.57
CA ASP A 16 13.91 -4.84 -15.73
C ASP A 16 14.18 -3.53 -16.46
N GLN A 17 14.50 -2.48 -15.72
CA GLN A 17 14.84 -1.13 -16.21
C GLN A 17 13.67 -0.37 -16.86
N SER A 18 12.45 -0.90 -16.75
CA SER A 18 11.24 -0.24 -17.27
C SER A 18 10.35 0.21 -16.13
N ILE A 19 9.84 1.43 -16.21
CA ILE A 19 8.87 1.93 -15.25
C ILE A 19 7.53 1.25 -15.49
N THR A 20 7.00 0.58 -14.47
CA THR A 20 5.71 -0.10 -14.54
C THR A 20 4.57 0.71 -13.92
N GLY A 21 4.90 1.60 -12.99
CA GLY A 21 3.94 2.51 -12.36
C GLY A 21 4.69 3.70 -11.79
N GLU A 22 4.09 4.88 -11.90
CA GLU A 22 4.68 6.12 -11.43
C GLU A 22 3.59 7.11 -11.02
N ILE A 23 3.79 7.78 -9.90
CA ILE A 23 2.89 8.82 -9.42
C ILE A 23 3.69 10.06 -8.99
N GLY A 24 3.03 11.21 -9.02
CA GLY A 24 3.49 12.42 -8.35
C GLY A 24 3.06 12.41 -6.89
N ALA A 25 2.49 13.52 -6.42
CA ALA A 25 2.02 13.62 -5.03
C ALA A 25 0.92 12.61 -4.71
N GLY A 26 1.02 11.98 -3.56
CA GLY A 26 0.04 11.00 -3.11
C GLY A 26 0.60 10.05 -2.08
N LEU A 27 0.23 8.77 -2.20
CA LEU A 27 0.64 7.72 -1.28
C LEU A 27 1.28 6.54 -2.01
N LEU A 28 2.42 6.09 -1.49
CA LEU A 28 2.94 4.76 -1.78
C LEU A 28 2.32 3.81 -0.76
N VAL A 29 1.75 2.70 -1.24
CA VAL A 29 1.10 1.68 -0.42
C VAL A 29 1.80 0.36 -0.63
N LEU A 30 2.49 -0.14 0.39
CA LEU A 30 3.02 -1.49 0.43
C LEU A 30 1.93 -2.37 1.06
N LEU A 31 1.43 -3.36 0.33
CA LEU A 31 0.25 -4.13 0.74
C LEU A 31 0.58 -5.60 0.94
N GLY A 32 0.38 -6.08 2.16
CA GLY A 32 0.52 -7.49 2.52
C GLY A 32 -0.83 -8.14 2.83
N VAL A 33 -0.99 -9.38 2.43
CA VAL A 33 -2.19 -10.18 2.66
C VAL A 33 -1.85 -11.36 3.57
N SER A 34 -2.64 -11.56 4.64
CA SER A 34 -2.48 -12.71 5.53
C SER A 34 -3.30 -13.90 5.05
N LYS A 35 -2.99 -15.08 5.59
CA LYS A 35 -3.75 -16.31 5.31
C LYS A 35 -5.24 -16.18 5.61
N GLU A 36 -5.60 -15.40 6.64
CA GLU A 36 -6.97 -15.17 7.08
C GLU A 36 -7.63 -14.00 6.34
N GLY A 37 -6.92 -13.38 5.41
CA GLY A 37 -7.43 -12.22 4.67
C GLY A 37 -8.66 -12.54 3.83
N SER A 38 -9.54 -11.55 3.74
CA SER A 38 -10.79 -11.66 2.99
C SER A 38 -11.05 -10.39 2.17
N ALA A 39 -12.04 -10.43 1.30
CA ALA A 39 -12.48 -9.26 0.53
C ALA A 39 -12.86 -8.09 1.46
N ALA A 40 -13.50 -8.40 2.61
CA ALA A 40 -13.86 -7.38 3.59
C ALA A 40 -12.64 -6.65 4.16
N ASP A 41 -11.53 -7.35 4.34
CA ASP A 41 -10.27 -6.73 4.79
C ASP A 41 -9.74 -5.74 3.75
N ALA A 42 -9.77 -6.12 2.47
CA ALA A 42 -9.35 -5.25 1.38
C ALA A 42 -10.21 -3.99 1.31
N GLU A 43 -11.51 -4.14 1.46
CA GLU A 43 -12.47 -3.03 1.46
C GLU A 43 -12.22 -2.09 2.65
N PHE A 44 -12.00 -2.66 3.84
CA PHE A 44 -11.71 -1.88 5.05
C PHE A 44 -10.42 -1.08 4.91
N VAL A 45 -9.33 -1.74 4.50
CA VAL A 45 -8.03 -1.09 4.38
C VAL A 45 -8.05 -0.01 3.29
N ALA A 46 -8.67 -0.28 2.14
CA ALA A 46 -8.80 0.70 1.07
C ALA A 46 -9.56 1.94 1.54
N ALA A 47 -10.73 1.76 2.17
CA ALA A 47 -11.53 2.86 2.68
C ALA A 47 -10.76 3.68 3.73
N LYS A 48 -10.04 3.00 4.62
CA LYS A 48 -9.23 3.66 5.64
C LYS A 48 -8.15 4.54 5.00
N ILE A 49 -7.37 3.97 4.08
CA ILE A 49 -6.26 4.70 3.42
C ILE A 49 -6.78 5.92 2.65
N LEU A 50 -7.87 5.75 1.90
CA LEU A 50 -8.45 6.84 1.10
C LEU A 50 -8.92 8.03 1.96
N ASN A 51 -9.34 7.76 3.20
CA ASN A 51 -9.97 8.75 4.06
C ASN A 51 -9.08 9.25 5.21
N LEU A 52 -7.90 8.68 5.42
CA LEU A 52 -6.98 9.17 6.45
C LEU A 52 -6.58 10.61 6.18
N ARG A 53 -6.69 11.44 7.19
CA ARG A 53 -6.46 12.88 7.10
C ARG A 53 -5.00 13.20 7.40
N ILE A 54 -4.13 12.82 6.49
CA ILE A 54 -2.66 12.89 6.65
C ILE A 54 -1.99 13.87 5.68
N PHE A 55 -2.78 14.62 4.93
CA PHE A 55 -2.28 15.70 4.06
C PHE A 55 -2.57 17.04 4.72
N GLU A 56 -1.66 17.97 4.56
CA GLU A 56 -1.77 19.28 5.19
C GLU A 56 -2.86 20.13 4.55
N ASP A 57 -3.59 20.86 5.40
CA ASP A 57 -4.54 21.90 4.99
C ASP A 57 -3.81 23.25 4.83
N ASP A 58 -4.57 24.31 4.56
CA ASP A 58 -4.02 25.65 4.35
C ASP A 58 -3.35 26.23 5.62
N HIS A 59 -3.57 25.61 6.78
CA HIS A 59 -2.97 25.99 8.06
C HIS A 59 -1.80 25.09 8.46
N GLY A 60 -1.34 24.20 7.56
CA GLY A 60 -0.24 23.29 7.83
C GLY A 60 -0.57 22.13 8.76
N LYS A 61 -1.86 21.83 8.96
CA LYS A 61 -2.32 20.74 9.81
C LYS A 61 -2.76 19.54 8.97
N MET A 62 -2.47 18.34 9.44
CA MET A 62 -2.93 17.08 8.84
C MET A 62 -4.45 16.97 8.96
N ASN A 63 -5.15 17.40 7.96
CA ASN A 63 -6.61 17.53 7.99
C ASN A 63 -7.29 17.13 6.69
N ARG A 64 -6.53 16.85 5.62
CA ARG A 64 -7.06 16.47 4.31
C ARG A 64 -6.72 15.02 4.00
N SER A 65 -7.64 14.30 3.37
CA SER A 65 -7.43 12.93 2.91
C SER A 65 -6.85 12.92 1.50
N LEU A 66 -6.45 11.71 1.05
CA LEU A 66 -6.06 11.52 -0.35
C LEU A 66 -7.21 11.91 -1.29
N LEU A 67 -8.45 11.57 -0.94
CA LEU A 67 -9.64 11.96 -1.71
C LEU A 67 -9.75 13.47 -1.83
N ASP A 68 -9.50 14.21 -0.74
CA ASP A 68 -9.59 15.66 -0.73
C ASP A 68 -8.53 16.32 -1.61
N THR A 69 -7.32 15.77 -1.63
CA THR A 69 -6.21 16.37 -2.38
C THR A 69 -6.24 16.04 -3.87
N GLY A 70 -6.95 14.99 -4.27
CA GLY A 70 -6.92 14.50 -5.63
C GLY A 70 -5.60 13.83 -6.03
N GLY A 71 -4.78 13.44 -5.04
CA GLY A 71 -3.51 12.76 -5.29
C GLY A 71 -3.69 11.32 -5.78
N ALA A 72 -2.59 10.69 -6.14
CA ALA A 72 -2.56 9.34 -6.70
C ALA A 72 -2.05 8.32 -5.66
N MET A 73 -2.28 7.05 -5.96
CA MET A 73 -1.82 5.93 -5.14
C MET A 73 -0.97 5.00 -6.00
N LEU A 74 0.20 4.60 -5.48
CA LEU A 74 1.03 3.56 -6.08
C LEU A 74 1.01 2.35 -5.15
N VAL A 75 0.45 1.24 -5.61
CA VAL A 75 0.25 0.04 -4.80
C VAL A 75 1.23 -1.03 -5.20
N VAL A 76 2.01 -1.51 -4.24
CA VAL A 76 3.02 -2.55 -4.42
C VAL A 76 2.70 -3.71 -3.49
N SER A 77 2.56 -4.92 -4.05
CA SER A 77 2.38 -6.13 -3.25
C SER A 77 3.65 -6.42 -2.46
N GLN A 78 3.50 -6.66 -1.14
CA GLN A 78 4.62 -6.82 -0.20
C GLN A 78 4.31 -7.91 0.83
N PHE A 79 4.47 -9.19 0.45
CA PHE A 79 4.16 -10.30 1.35
C PHE A 79 5.05 -10.31 2.60
N THR A 80 6.25 -9.73 2.51
CA THR A 80 7.21 -9.68 3.62
C THR A 80 6.72 -8.86 4.81
N LEU A 81 5.62 -8.07 4.65
CA LEU A 81 4.99 -7.39 5.79
C LEU A 81 4.46 -8.40 6.82
N TYR A 82 4.24 -9.65 6.43
CA TYR A 82 3.86 -10.74 7.34
C TYR A 82 5.05 -11.59 7.75
N GLY A 83 6.26 -11.10 7.54
CA GLY A 83 7.48 -11.72 8.05
C GLY A 83 7.53 -11.63 9.58
N ASP A 84 7.76 -12.78 10.22
CA ASP A 84 7.95 -12.85 11.67
C ASP A 84 9.45 -12.96 11.95
N CYS A 85 10.00 -11.93 12.57
CA CYS A 85 11.43 -11.82 12.86
C CYS A 85 11.78 -12.08 14.33
N ARG A 86 10.83 -12.63 15.10
CA ARG A 86 11.01 -12.80 16.55
C ARG A 86 12.03 -13.88 16.93
N LYS A 87 12.22 -14.88 16.08
CA LYS A 87 13.13 -16.00 16.36
C LYS A 87 14.25 -16.10 15.34
N GLY A 88 15.48 -16.25 15.83
CA GLY A 88 16.63 -16.49 14.99
C GLY A 88 16.96 -15.35 14.05
N ARG A 89 17.58 -15.68 12.93
CA ARG A 89 18.06 -14.71 11.93
C ARG A 89 17.36 -14.83 10.58
N ARG A 90 16.41 -15.77 10.45
CA ARG A 90 15.59 -15.93 9.25
C ARG A 90 14.15 -15.53 9.58
N PRO A 91 13.57 -14.56 8.85
CA PRO A 91 12.16 -14.27 9.00
C PRO A 91 11.31 -15.49 8.60
N SER A 92 10.23 -15.73 9.31
CA SER A 92 9.23 -16.71 8.91
C SER A 92 8.10 -16.00 8.18
N PHE A 93 7.65 -16.55 7.05
CA PHE A 93 6.54 -16.00 6.26
C PHE A 93 5.28 -16.86 6.34
N ASP A 94 5.16 -17.66 7.39
CA ASP A 94 4.03 -18.59 7.57
C ASP A 94 2.68 -17.89 7.63
N ALA A 95 2.64 -16.65 8.10
CA ALA A 95 1.40 -15.88 8.20
C ALA A 95 0.95 -15.24 6.89
N ALA A 96 1.83 -15.19 5.87
CA ALA A 96 1.51 -14.62 4.58
C ALA A 96 0.59 -15.54 3.77
N ALA A 97 -0.37 -14.97 3.05
CA ALA A 97 -1.25 -15.73 2.16
C ALA A 97 -0.46 -16.37 1.01
N PRO A 98 -0.90 -17.54 0.51
CA PRO A 98 -0.38 -18.07 -0.74
C PRO A 98 -0.56 -17.09 -1.89
N ALA A 99 0.30 -17.17 -2.91
CA ALA A 99 0.34 -16.22 -4.02
C ALA A 99 -1.02 -16.01 -4.71
N GLU A 100 -1.77 -17.08 -4.94
CA GLU A 100 -3.08 -16.99 -5.61
C GLU A 100 -4.08 -16.18 -4.81
N GLN A 101 -4.21 -16.45 -3.51
CA GLN A 101 -5.08 -15.71 -2.60
C GLN A 101 -4.63 -14.26 -2.47
N ALA A 102 -3.33 -14.05 -2.31
CA ALA A 102 -2.75 -12.71 -2.19
C ALA A 102 -3.01 -11.87 -3.44
N ARG A 103 -2.83 -12.46 -4.62
CA ARG A 103 -3.08 -11.78 -5.90
C ARG A 103 -4.53 -11.33 -6.01
N ALA A 104 -5.48 -12.23 -5.71
CA ALA A 104 -6.90 -11.92 -5.82
C ALA A 104 -7.29 -10.75 -4.91
N LEU A 105 -6.81 -10.72 -3.67
CA LEU A 105 -7.13 -9.66 -2.72
C LEU A 105 -6.39 -8.35 -3.04
N TYR A 106 -5.16 -8.46 -3.53
CA TYR A 106 -4.41 -7.30 -4.01
C TYR A 106 -5.15 -6.63 -5.19
N GLU A 107 -5.57 -7.43 -6.18
CA GLU A 107 -6.32 -6.91 -7.33
C GLU A 107 -7.65 -6.31 -6.92
N HIS A 108 -8.32 -6.90 -5.94
CA HIS A 108 -9.57 -6.37 -5.40
C HIS A 108 -9.35 -5.01 -4.73
N PHE A 109 -8.30 -4.89 -3.91
CA PHE A 109 -7.90 -3.62 -3.29
C PHE A 109 -7.64 -2.54 -4.35
N VAL A 110 -6.90 -2.87 -5.41
CA VAL A 110 -6.59 -1.94 -6.50
C VAL A 110 -7.88 -1.51 -7.21
N ALA A 111 -8.77 -2.46 -7.54
CA ALA A 111 -10.02 -2.16 -8.21
C ALA A 111 -10.92 -1.22 -7.41
N ILE A 112 -11.05 -1.46 -6.10
CA ILE A 112 -11.81 -0.59 -5.20
C ILE A 112 -11.23 0.82 -5.19
N SER A 113 -9.91 0.93 -5.02
CA SER A 113 -9.23 2.21 -4.91
C SER A 113 -9.32 3.02 -6.19
N ARG A 114 -9.29 2.35 -7.35
CA ARG A 114 -9.44 3.00 -8.66
C ARG A 114 -10.77 3.69 -8.89
N ARG A 115 -11.79 3.32 -8.14
CA ARG A 115 -13.10 4.00 -8.22
C ARG A 115 -13.04 5.43 -7.72
N SER A 116 -12.04 5.75 -6.92
CA SER A 116 -11.96 7.04 -6.21
C SER A 116 -10.75 7.88 -6.57
N VAL A 117 -9.61 7.26 -6.90
CA VAL A 117 -8.35 7.96 -7.20
C VAL A 117 -7.63 7.27 -8.35
N GLN A 118 -6.63 7.97 -8.91
CA GLN A 118 -5.70 7.35 -9.84
C GLN A 118 -4.83 6.34 -9.07
N VAL A 119 -4.78 5.10 -9.55
CA VAL A 119 -3.96 4.04 -8.95
C VAL A 119 -3.01 3.47 -9.99
N GLU A 120 -1.72 3.52 -9.66
CA GLU A 120 -0.68 2.84 -10.41
C GLU A 120 -0.17 1.66 -9.61
N THR A 121 0.43 0.68 -10.27
CA THR A 121 0.89 -0.55 -9.63
C THR A 121 2.26 -0.95 -10.11
N GLY A 122 2.91 -1.83 -9.33
CA GLY A 122 4.04 -2.62 -9.82
C GLY A 122 3.54 -3.87 -10.54
N ILE A 123 4.37 -4.91 -10.56
CA ILE A 123 4.03 -6.22 -11.13
C ILE A 123 4.07 -7.25 -10.01
N PHE A 124 2.95 -7.94 -9.81
CA PHE A 124 2.83 -8.95 -8.75
C PHE A 124 3.86 -10.07 -8.95
N GLN A 125 4.59 -10.42 -7.89
CA GLN A 125 5.66 -11.42 -7.85
C GLN A 125 6.94 -11.06 -8.63
N ALA A 126 7.04 -9.90 -9.25
CA ALA A 126 8.27 -9.50 -9.90
C ALA A 126 9.28 -8.97 -8.88
N HIS A 127 10.55 -8.98 -9.27
CA HIS A 127 11.58 -8.24 -8.55
C HIS A 127 11.46 -6.78 -8.95
N MET A 128 11.15 -5.93 -7.97
CA MET A 128 10.84 -4.52 -8.21
C MET A 128 11.82 -3.61 -7.49
N SER A 129 12.25 -2.54 -8.18
CA SER A 129 12.93 -1.42 -7.54
C SER A 129 11.88 -0.36 -7.26
N VAL A 130 11.65 -0.06 -5.99
CA VAL A 130 10.66 0.93 -5.56
C VAL A 130 11.38 2.19 -5.12
N SER A 131 11.16 3.28 -5.84
CA SER A 131 11.78 4.57 -5.56
C SER A 131 10.73 5.55 -5.10
N LEU A 132 11.05 6.36 -4.09
CA LEU A 132 10.10 7.35 -3.55
C LEU A 132 10.84 8.49 -2.88
N THR A 133 10.16 9.62 -2.80
CA THR A 133 10.54 10.71 -1.90
C THR A 133 9.42 10.86 -0.87
N ASN A 134 9.73 10.48 0.37
CA ASN A 134 8.76 10.62 1.46
C ASN A 134 8.65 12.10 1.84
N ASP A 135 7.41 12.56 1.90
CA ASP A 135 7.07 13.94 2.19
C ASP A 135 6.68 14.07 3.66
N GLY A 136 7.63 14.57 4.47
CA GLY A 136 7.35 14.77 5.87
C GLY A 136 8.54 14.49 6.81
N PRO A 137 9.00 13.27 7.07
CA PRO A 137 8.44 12.01 6.62
C PRO A 137 7.10 11.65 7.28
N VAL A 138 6.25 10.97 6.55
CA VAL A 138 4.99 10.42 7.06
C VAL A 138 4.90 8.97 6.60
N THR A 139 4.92 8.06 7.55
CA THR A 139 4.85 6.61 7.33
C THR A 139 3.96 6.00 8.40
N LEU A 140 2.92 5.29 7.99
CA LEU A 140 1.92 4.72 8.89
C LEU A 140 1.61 3.28 8.53
N ILE A 141 1.17 2.53 9.51
CA ILE A 141 0.71 1.15 9.34
C ILE A 141 -0.81 1.15 9.46
N VAL A 142 -1.49 0.56 8.47
CA VAL A 142 -2.94 0.36 8.48
C VAL A 142 -3.21 -1.12 8.44
N GLU A 143 -3.99 -1.62 9.38
CA GLU A 143 -4.31 -3.05 9.45
C GLU A 143 -5.81 -3.25 9.53
N SER A 144 -6.29 -4.32 8.89
CA SER A 144 -7.62 -4.81 9.15
C SER A 144 -7.57 -5.69 10.40
N PHE A 145 -8.58 -5.56 11.24
CA PHE A 145 -8.70 -6.42 12.41
C PHE A 145 -9.42 -7.70 12.01
N VAL A 146 -8.80 -8.83 12.33
CA VAL A 146 -9.51 -10.08 12.37
C VAL A 146 -10.08 -10.16 13.78
N ALA A 147 -11.39 -10.05 13.87
CA ALA A 147 -12.08 -10.18 15.15
C ALA A 147 -11.95 -11.59 15.67
#